data_d8f0493d48e3c0bbdaa262417de81f49
#
_entry.id   d8f0493d48e3c0bbdaa262417de81f49
#
_cell.length_a   1.000
_cell.length_b   1.000
_cell.length_c   1.000
_cell.angle_alpha   90.00
_cell.angle_beta   90.00
_cell.angle_gamma   90.00
#
_symmetry.space_group_name_H-M   'P 1'
#
loop_
_entity.id
_entity.type
_entity.pdbx_description
1 polymer ?
#
loop_
_entity_poly.entity_id
_entity_poly.type
_entity_poly.pdbx_seq_one_letter_code
_entity_poly.pdbx_strand_id
1 'polypeptide(L)'
;CIRDRLIRWYDREDHNIFDVCADDHCQRYQGITRASNPIVREVIKETRGEVLMDNDTICDARFSKCCGGVTEKFENCWEPVPHSYLTALRDDEVPSYPDLTDEREAEQWIRTSPEAFCNTTDKEILSQALNNYDQETTDFYRWKVEYTQEELSRLIHRKTGMDFGPIIDLIPLERGSSGRITKLKIVGVRRSFTIGKELEIRRTLSETHLYSSAFVVDKKDIRLDIPSRFILTGAGWGHGVGLCQIGAAVMGAKGYSYRKILTHYFPGASIEKRY
;
A
#
# COMPACT_ATOMS: atom_id res chain seq x y z
N CYS A 1 -8.30 14.06 2.20
CA CYS A 1 -7.87 12.85 2.92
C CYS A 1 -7.15 13.16 4.24
N ILE A 2 -6.13 14.02 4.25
CA ILE A 2 -5.40 14.38 5.50
C ILE A 2 -6.34 15.07 6.49
N ARG A 3 -7.14 16.02 6.03
CA ARG A 3 -8.12 16.74 6.86
C ARG A 3 -9.16 15.78 7.46
N ASP A 4 -9.70 14.87 6.64
CA ASP A 4 -10.69 13.90 7.06
C ASP A 4 -10.16 13.03 8.20
N ARG A 5 -8.91 12.54 8.07
CA ARG A 5 -8.25 11.76 9.11
C ARG A 5 -8.01 12.55 10.38
N LEU A 6 -7.56 13.81 10.28
CA LEU A 6 -7.36 14.69 11.45
C LEU A 6 -8.66 14.88 12.23
N ILE A 7 -9.77 15.20 11.53
CA ILE A 7 -11.06 15.43 12.19
C ILE A 7 -11.61 14.14 12.79
N ARG A 8 -11.53 13.01 12.06
CA ARG A 8 -12.01 11.72 12.53
C ARG A 8 -11.25 11.21 13.74
N TRP A 9 -9.95 11.52 13.84
CA TRP A 9 -9.07 11.01 14.89
C TRP A 9 -8.78 12.02 16.00
N TYR A 10 -9.44 13.16 15.97
CA TYR A 10 -9.39 14.12 17.04
C TYR A 10 -9.80 13.46 18.38
N ASP A 11 -9.04 13.75 19.43
CA ASP A 11 -9.31 13.28 20.81
C ASP A 11 -9.36 11.75 20.95
N ARG A 12 -8.44 11.04 20.28
CA ARG A 12 -8.33 9.58 20.46
C ARG A 12 -7.77 9.26 21.86
N GLU A 13 -8.34 8.22 22.47
CA GLU A 13 -7.96 7.76 23.84
C GLU A 13 -6.50 7.34 23.96
N ASP A 14 -5.85 6.89 22.89
CA ASP A 14 -4.44 6.51 22.86
C ASP A 14 -3.47 7.73 22.76
N HIS A 15 -4.01 8.96 22.67
CA HIS A 15 -3.25 10.21 22.60
C HIS A 15 -3.61 11.15 23.76
N ASN A 16 -2.84 11.12 24.84
CA ASN A 16 -3.16 11.89 26.04
C ASN A 16 -2.84 13.39 25.96
N ILE A 17 -1.94 13.81 25.08
CA ILE A 17 -1.42 15.20 25.03
C ILE A 17 -1.41 15.80 23.61
N PHE A 18 -1.83 15.07 22.59
CA PHE A 18 -1.93 15.51 21.22
C PHE A 18 -3.04 14.73 20.48
N ASP A 19 -3.66 15.35 19.49
CA ASP A 19 -4.78 14.75 18.75
C ASP A 19 -4.32 13.68 17.75
N VAL A 20 -3.15 13.85 17.16
CA VAL A 20 -2.54 12.91 16.21
C VAL A 20 -1.03 12.86 16.37
N CYS A 21 -0.44 11.69 16.20
CA CYS A 21 1.01 11.55 16.20
C CYS A 21 1.63 11.99 14.88
N ALA A 22 2.93 12.27 14.91
CA ALA A 22 3.71 12.64 13.72
C ALA A 22 4.22 11.43 12.91
N ASP A 23 3.86 10.21 13.32
CA ASP A 23 4.33 8.95 12.75
C ASP A 23 3.27 8.32 11.80
N ASP A 24 3.66 7.27 11.07
CA ASP A 24 2.80 6.56 10.10
C ASP A 24 1.51 6.00 10.72
N HIS A 25 1.45 5.85 12.03
CA HIS A 25 0.24 5.42 12.74
C HIS A 25 -0.94 6.36 12.49
N CYS A 26 -0.74 7.69 12.63
CA CYS A 26 -1.76 8.69 12.33
C CYS A 26 -1.52 9.32 10.95
N GLN A 27 -0.52 10.17 10.87
CA GLN A 27 -0.14 10.89 9.67
C GLN A 27 1.32 11.30 9.77
N ARG A 28 2.19 10.71 8.96
CA ARG A 28 3.61 11.03 8.99
C ARG A 28 3.85 12.50 8.67
N TYR A 29 4.37 13.24 9.66
CA TYR A 29 4.76 14.63 9.50
C TYR A 29 6.19 14.72 8.96
N GLN A 30 6.35 15.38 7.82
CA GLN A 30 7.65 15.52 7.15
C GLN A 30 8.14 16.98 7.10
N GLY A 31 7.61 17.84 7.96
CA GLY A 31 7.95 19.26 7.99
C GLY A 31 7.09 20.12 7.05
N ILE A 32 7.41 21.41 7.00
CA ILE A 32 6.63 22.45 6.30
C ILE A 32 7.33 22.98 5.05
N THR A 33 8.37 22.33 4.58
CA THR A 33 9.20 22.83 3.46
C THR A 33 8.40 23.10 2.17
N ARG A 34 7.32 22.35 1.93
CA ARG A 34 6.42 22.58 0.80
C ARG A 34 5.25 23.50 1.10
N ALA A 35 5.00 23.85 2.37
CA ALA A 35 3.89 24.71 2.77
C ALA A 35 4.09 26.19 2.32
N SER A 36 5.30 26.57 1.95
CA SER A 36 5.60 27.87 1.34
C SER A 36 5.17 27.98 -0.12
N ASN A 37 4.88 26.87 -0.79
CA ASN A 37 4.40 26.88 -2.19
C ASN A 37 3.02 27.55 -2.25
N PRO A 38 2.84 28.63 -3.04
CA PRO A 38 1.57 29.33 -3.18
C PRO A 38 0.40 28.41 -3.59
N ILE A 39 0.66 27.44 -4.46
CA ILE A 39 -0.34 26.46 -4.93
C ILE A 39 -0.91 25.65 -3.76
N VAL A 40 -0.07 25.21 -2.81
CA VAL A 40 -0.52 24.46 -1.64
C VAL A 40 -1.47 25.29 -0.79
N ARG A 41 -1.16 26.57 -0.58
CA ARG A 41 -2.03 27.49 0.17
C ARG A 41 -3.37 27.72 -0.54
N GLU A 42 -3.33 27.90 -1.85
CA GLU A 42 -4.53 28.09 -2.67
C GLU A 42 -5.44 26.87 -2.61
N VAL A 43 -4.91 25.67 -2.83
CA VAL A 43 -5.67 24.39 -2.74
C VAL A 43 -6.31 24.22 -1.36
N ILE A 44 -5.59 24.52 -0.27
CA ILE A 44 -6.13 24.43 1.09
C ILE A 44 -7.28 25.43 1.29
N LYS A 45 -7.13 26.66 0.74
CA LYS A 45 -8.17 27.70 0.81
C LYS A 45 -9.41 27.33 0.01
N GLU A 46 -9.25 26.86 -1.22
CA GLU A 46 -10.35 26.47 -2.10
C GLU A 46 -11.15 25.30 -1.57
N THR A 47 -10.47 24.31 -0.98
CA THR A 47 -11.12 23.12 -0.38
C THR A 47 -11.46 23.27 1.10
N ARG A 48 -11.47 24.52 1.62
CA ARG A 48 -11.72 24.75 3.05
C ARG A 48 -13.07 24.20 3.47
N GLY A 49 -13.05 23.41 4.53
CA GLY A 49 -14.27 22.80 5.10
C GLY A 49 -14.78 21.58 4.35
N GLU A 50 -14.23 21.23 3.18
CA GLU A 50 -14.63 20.05 2.43
C GLU A 50 -14.04 18.78 3.07
N VAL A 51 -14.88 17.77 3.26
CA VAL A 51 -14.56 16.44 3.76
C VAL A 51 -15.30 15.38 2.96
N LEU A 52 -14.74 14.16 2.96
CA LEU A 52 -15.42 12.99 2.41
C LEU A 52 -16.38 12.42 3.44
N MET A 53 -17.60 12.14 3.03
CA MET A 53 -18.68 11.61 3.86
C MET A 53 -19.18 10.29 3.31
N ASP A 54 -19.40 9.33 4.20
CA ASP A 54 -20.23 8.14 3.95
C ASP A 54 -21.45 8.24 4.86
N ASN A 55 -22.61 8.55 4.28
CA ASN A 55 -23.79 8.96 5.01
C ASN A 55 -23.45 10.15 5.94
N ASP A 56 -23.73 10.05 7.23
CA ASP A 56 -23.46 11.10 8.22
C ASP A 56 -22.09 11.03 8.89
N THR A 57 -21.20 10.14 8.40
CA THR A 57 -19.89 9.91 9.01
C THR A 57 -18.76 10.39 8.10
N ILE A 58 -17.78 11.08 8.67
CA ILE A 58 -16.55 11.44 7.93
C ILE A 58 -15.77 10.16 7.63
N CYS A 59 -15.40 9.97 6.36
CA CYS A 59 -14.67 8.80 5.89
C CYS A 59 -13.28 8.67 6.54
N ASP A 60 -12.86 7.44 6.82
CA ASP A 60 -11.43 7.14 7.05
C ASP A 60 -10.71 7.12 5.70
N ALA A 61 -10.37 8.31 5.21
CA ALA A 61 -9.84 8.53 3.88
C ALA A 61 -8.38 8.04 3.76
N ARG A 62 -8.20 6.72 3.74
CA ARG A 62 -6.90 6.06 3.59
C ARG A 62 -6.28 6.35 2.23
N PHE A 63 -4.94 6.37 2.20
CA PHE A 63 -4.18 6.51 0.97
C PHE A 63 -2.85 5.76 1.07
N SER A 64 -2.34 5.33 -0.07
CA SER A 64 -1.04 4.67 -0.19
C SER A 64 -0.27 5.24 -1.38
N LYS A 65 1.03 5.01 -1.42
CA LYS A 65 1.90 5.54 -2.47
C LYS A 65 1.52 5.02 -3.85
N CYS A 66 1.41 3.68 -3.99
CA CYS A 66 1.06 3.02 -5.24
C CYS A 66 0.22 1.77 -4.97
N CYS A 67 -0.96 1.65 -5.56
CA CYS A 67 -1.80 0.47 -5.37
C CYS A 67 -1.32 -0.76 -6.14
N GLY A 68 -0.52 -0.57 -7.22
CA GLY A 68 -0.05 -1.67 -8.09
C GLY A 68 -1.04 -2.07 -9.17
N GLY A 69 -2.04 -1.19 -9.43
CA GLY A 69 -3.07 -1.33 -10.48
C GLY A 69 -4.46 -1.73 -9.97
N VAL A 70 -4.56 -2.23 -8.73
CA VAL A 70 -5.83 -2.50 -8.04
C VAL A 70 -5.69 -2.08 -6.59
N THR A 71 -6.69 -1.36 -6.06
CA THR A 71 -6.73 -0.99 -4.63
C THR A 71 -7.15 -2.19 -3.77
N GLU A 72 -6.82 -2.13 -2.47
CA GLU A 72 -7.16 -3.20 -1.53
C GLU A 72 -8.35 -2.80 -0.66
N LYS A 73 -9.05 -3.79 -0.12
CA LYS A 73 -10.10 -3.60 0.89
C LYS A 73 -9.50 -3.35 2.26
N PHE A 74 -10.16 -2.50 3.05
CA PHE A 74 -9.71 -2.14 4.39
C PHE A 74 -9.54 -3.36 5.31
N GLU A 75 -10.51 -4.26 5.33
CA GLU A 75 -10.55 -5.43 6.21
C GLU A 75 -9.42 -6.44 5.96
N ASN A 76 -8.77 -6.38 4.81
CA ASN A 76 -7.61 -7.22 4.49
C ASN A 76 -6.31 -6.70 5.13
N CYS A 77 -6.26 -5.42 5.49
CA CYS A 77 -5.09 -4.77 6.10
C CYS A 77 -5.22 -4.56 7.62
N TRP A 78 -6.42 -4.25 8.10
CA TRP A 78 -6.71 -3.91 9.49
C TRP A 78 -7.82 -4.78 10.08
N GLU A 79 -8.72 -4.18 10.87
CA GLU A 79 -9.84 -4.87 11.49
C GLU A 79 -10.80 -5.44 10.43
N PRO A 80 -11.48 -6.56 10.72
CA PRO A 80 -12.40 -7.19 9.77
C PRO A 80 -13.76 -6.43 9.71
N VAL A 81 -13.69 -5.12 9.50
CA VAL A 81 -14.85 -4.23 9.39
C VAL A 81 -14.84 -3.63 7.99
N PRO A 82 -15.77 -4.04 7.11
CA PRO A 82 -15.84 -3.50 5.76
C PRO A 82 -16.32 -2.04 5.77
N HIS A 83 -15.71 -1.22 4.92
CA HIS A 83 -16.15 0.14 4.63
C HIS A 83 -16.63 0.20 3.18
N SER A 84 -17.85 0.72 2.96
CA SER A 84 -18.47 0.83 1.63
C SER A 84 -17.61 1.58 0.61
N TYR A 85 -16.84 2.56 1.08
CA TYR A 85 -15.99 3.44 0.30
C TYR A 85 -14.50 3.03 0.23
N LEU A 86 -14.06 1.98 0.96
CA LEU A 86 -12.69 1.43 0.92
C LEU A 86 -12.69 0.04 0.30
N THR A 87 -13.10 0.00 -0.96
CA THR A 87 -13.26 -1.24 -1.73
C THR A 87 -12.08 -1.48 -2.67
N ALA A 88 -11.99 -2.70 -3.20
CA ALA A 88 -11.08 -2.99 -4.30
C ALA A 88 -11.65 -2.43 -5.60
N LEU A 89 -10.81 -1.69 -6.33
CA LEU A 89 -11.13 -1.16 -7.64
C LEU A 89 -9.90 -1.14 -8.54
N ARG A 90 -10.15 -1.22 -9.84
CA ARG A 90 -9.11 -1.03 -10.86
C ARG A 90 -8.68 0.43 -10.88
N ASP A 91 -7.38 0.67 -10.86
CA ASP A 91 -6.76 1.99 -10.98
C ASP A 91 -6.64 2.40 -12.46
N ASP A 92 -7.78 2.43 -13.15
CA ASP A 92 -7.90 2.68 -14.59
C ASP A 92 -9.29 3.20 -14.92
N GLU A 93 -9.48 3.68 -16.16
CA GLU A 93 -10.81 4.00 -16.70
C GLU A 93 -11.67 2.74 -16.93
N VAL A 94 -11.02 1.65 -17.30
CA VAL A 94 -11.68 0.35 -17.50
C VAL A 94 -11.76 -0.39 -16.16
N PRO A 95 -12.96 -0.64 -15.60
CA PRO A 95 -13.09 -1.14 -14.24
C PRO A 95 -12.80 -2.64 -14.08
N SER A 96 -12.71 -3.40 -15.17
CA SER A 96 -12.52 -4.85 -15.12
C SER A 96 -11.08 -5.26 -14.84
N TYR A 97 -10.90 -6.27 -14.01
CA TYR A 97 -9.63 -6.91 -13.72
C TYR A 97 -9.87 -8.37 -13.29
N PRO A 98 -8.85 -9.27 -13.37
CA PRO A 98 -8.99 -10.65 -12.96
C PRO A 98 -9.19 -10.79 -11.44
N ASP A 99 -9.69 -11.93 -10.98
CA ASP A 99 -9.80 -12.20 -9.54
C ASP A 99 -8.40 -12.45 -8.94
N LEU A 100 -7.82 -11.41 -8.34
CA LEU A 100 -6.48 -11.47 -7.75
C LEU A 100 -6.44 -12.18 -6.38
N THR A 101 -7.55 -12.73 -5.89
CA THR A 101 -7.54 -13.67 -4.77
C THR A 101 -7.10 -15.07 -5.21
N ASP A 102 -7.22 -15.38 -6.50
CA ASP A 102 -6.63 -16.58 -7.11
C ASP A 102 -5.13 -16.40 -7.30
N GLU A 103 -4.34 -17.38 -6.85
CA GLU A 103 -2.87 -17.32 -6.87
C GLU A 103 -2.31 -17.20 -8.30
N ARG A 104 -2.89 -17.88 -9.29
CA ARG A 104 -2.42 -17.87 -10.67
C ARG A 104 -2.69 -16.52 -11.34
N GLU A 105 -3.88 -15.98 -11.13
CA GLU A 105 -4.26 -14.66 -11.62
C GLU A 105 -3.41 -13.56 -10.97
N ALA A 106 -3.18 -13.66 -9.67
CA ALA A 106 -2.29 -12.74 -8.94
C ALA A 106 -0.85 -12.82 -9.46
N GLU A 107 -0.32 -14.03 -9.65
CA GLU A 107 1.02 -14.22 -10.21
C GLU A 107 1.14 -13.60 -11.61
N GLN A 108 0.19 -13.89 -12.49
CA GLN A 108 0.16 -13.31 -13.84
C GLN A 108 0.10 -11.78 -13.80
N TRP A 109 -0.76 -11.21 -12.96
CA TRP A 109 -0.89 -9.76 -12.75
C TRP A 109 0.41 -9.11 -12.30
N ILE A 110 1.06 -9.71 -11.31
CA ILE A 110 2.31 -9.20 -10.73
C ILE A 110 3.46 -9.27 -11.73
N ARG A 111 3.58 -10.38 -12.48
CA ARG A 111 4.67 -10.59 -13.45
C ARG A 111 4.49 -9.78 -14.72
N THR A 112 3.27 -9.42 -15.07
CA THR A 112 2.99 -8.51 -16.17
C THR A 112 2.97 -7.07 -15.67
N SER A 113 2.82 -6.11 -16.57
CA SER A 113 2.70 -4.70 -16.20
C SER A 113 1.45 -4.10 -16.85
N PRO A 114 0.24 -4.53 -16.42
CA PRO A 114 -1.00 -4.05 -17.01
C PRO A 114 -1.11 -2.53 -16.93
N GLU A 115 -1.84 -1.92 -17.84
CA GLU A 115 -2.10 -0.49 -17.82
C GLU A 115 -2.86 -0.12 -16.53
N ALA A 116 -2.49 1.01 -15.94
CA ALA A 116 -3.12 1.60 -14.78
C ALA A 116 -2.69 3.06 -14.68
N PHE A 117 -3.46 3.90 -14.00
CA PHE A 117 -3.03 5.28 -13.75
C PHE A 117 -1.69 5.32 -13.01
N CYS A 118 -1.48 4.46 -12.02
CA CYS A 118 -0.22 4.41 -11.27
C CYS A 118 0.92 3.68 -12.00
N ASN A 119 0.72 3.14 -13.20
CA ASN A 119 1.79 2.57 -14.03
C ASN A 119 2.48 3.68 -14.81
N THR A 120 3.28 4.47 -14.15
CA THR A 120 4.04 5.57 -14.74
C THR A 120 5.48 5.61 -14.24
N THR A 121 6.38 5.99 -15.13
CA THR A 121 7.79 6.32 -14.84
C THR A 121 8.08 7.81 -15.10
N ASP A 122 7.06 8.60 -15.35
CA ASP A 122 7.18 10.03 -15.60
C ASP A 122 7.70 10.74 -14.34
N LYS A 123 8.95 11.19 -14.41
CA LYS A 123 9.64 11.84 -13.29
C LYS A 123 9.03 13.18 -12.89
N GLU A 124 8.40 13.89 -13.82
CA GLU A 124 7.75 15.17 -13.51
C GLU A 124 6.52 14.91 -12.62
N ILE A 125 5.68 13.95 -13.00
CA ILE A 125 4.52 13.54 -12.20
C ILE A 125 4.97 12.98 -10.84
N LEU A 126 5.94 12.08 -10.83
CA LEU A 126 6.43 11.45 -9.61
C LEU A 126 7.03 12.48 -8.64
N SER A 127 7.78 13.46 -9.13
CA SER A 127 8.38 14.51 -8.30
C SER A 127 7.35 15.42 -7.62
N GLN A 128 6.17 15.57 -8.19
CA GLN A 128 5.06 16.34 -7.61
C GLN A 128 4.30 15.54 -6.55
N ALA A 129 4.12 14.23 -6.77
CA ALA A 129 3.35 13.35 -5.89
C ALA A 129 4.18 12.83 -4.71
N LEU A 130 5.49 12.64 -4.91
CA LEU A 130 6.37 12.00 -3.95
C LEU A 130 7.25 13.02 -3.22
N ASN A 131 7.71 12.65 -2.04
CA ASN A 131 8.70 13.45 -1.31
C ASN A 131 10.12 13.22 -1.88
N ASN A 132 11.09 14.00 -1.42
CA ASN A 132 12.46 13.93 -1.95
C ASN A 132 13.15 12.60 -1.71
N TYR A 133 12.81 11.89 -0.62
CA TYR A 133 13.39 10.58 -0.29
C TYR A 133 12.93 9.45 -1.23
N ASP A 134 11.80 9.64 -1.88
CA ASP A 134 11.22 8.64 -2.78
C ASP A 134 11.57 8.90 -4.25
N GLN A 135 12.39 9.91 -4.55
CA GLN A 135 12.74 10.27 -5.93
C GLN A 135 13.96 9.49 -6.47
N GLU A 136 14.59 8.66 -5.64
CA GLU A 136 15.74 7.84 -6.03
C GLU A 136 15.34 6.64 -6.92
N THR A 137 14.05 6.26 -6.92
CA THR A 137 13.54 5.15 -7.73
C THR A 137 12.25 5.55 -8.47
N THR A 138 11.98 4.88 -9.57
CA THR A 138 10.70 4.92 -10.30
C THR A 138 9.94 3.60 -10.19
N ASP A 139 10.46 2.63 -9.47
CA ASP A 139 9.96 1.24 -9.41
C ASP A 139 8.81 1.07 -8.41
N PHE A 140 7.83 1.98 -8.45
CA PHE A 140 6.68 1.94 -7.54
C PHE A 140 5.59 0.97 -7.98
N TYR A 141 5.42 0.83 -9.29
CA TYR A 141 4.36 -0.01 -9.85
C TYR A 141 4.75 -1.48 -9.81
N ARG A 142 6.01 -1.79 -10.17
CA ARG A 142 6.62 -3.12 -10.07
C ARG A 142 8.00 -3.01 -9.46
N TRP A 143 8.32 -3.96 -8.61
CA TRP A 143 9.58 -3.97 -7.89
C TRP A 143 10.13 -5.39 -7.76
N LYS A 144 11.41 -5.50 -7.47
CA LYS A 144 12.12 -6.75 -7.26
C LYS A 144 13.08 -6.63 -6.09
N VAL A 145 13.09 -7.65 -5.22
CA VAL A 145 14.06 -7.78 -4.12
C VAL A 145 14.63 -9.19 -4.15
N GLU A 146 15.91 -9.30 -3.92
CA GLU A 146 16.62 -10.56 -3.90
C GLU A 146 17.31 -10.77 -2.56
N TYR A 147 17.23 -12.00 -2.05
CA TYR A 147 17.88 -12.42 -0.81
C TYR A 147 18.66 -13.71 -1.07
N THR A 148 19.84 -13.81 -0.50
CA THR A 148 20.51 -15.10 -0.29
C THR A 148 19.79 -15.86 0.81
N GLN A 149 19.98 -17.17 0.86
CA GLN A 149 19.45 -18.04 1.92
C GLN A 149 19.82 -17.51 3.32
N GLU A 150 21.07 -17.11 3.49
CA GLU A 150 21.59 -16.63 4.76
C GLU A 150 20.96 -15.30 5.19
N GLU A 151 20.82 -14.35 4.26
CA GLU A 151 20.20 -13.05 4.52
C GLU A 151 18.73 -13.22 4.92
N LEU A 152 17.97 -14.03 4.15
CA LEU A 152 16.54 -14.24 4.43
C LEU A 152 16.33 -14.96 5.77
N SER A 153 17.09 -16.04 6.06
CA SER A 153 16.98 -16.77 7.31
C SER A 153 17.31 -15.91 8.51
N ARG A 154 18.36 -15.09 8.43
CA ARG A 154 18.78 -14.17 9.48
C ARG A 154 17.75 -13.04 9.69
N LEU A 155 17.23 -12.49 8.61
CA LEU A 155 16.22 -11.45 8.64
C LEU A 155 14.94 -11.95 9.33
N ILE A 156 14.39 -13.08 8.88
CA ILE A 156 13.18 -13.68 9.45
C ILE A 156 13.38 -14.02 10.93
N HIS A 157 14.52 -14.64 11.29
CA HIS A 157 14.84 -14.93 12.68
C HIS A 157 14.83 -13.67 13.56
N ARG A 158 15.50 -12.61 13.12
CA ARG A 158 15.57 -11.35 13.87
C ARG A 158 14.20 -10.67 14.01
N LYS A 159 13.38 -10.70 12.94
CA LYS A 159 12.08 -10.04 12.93
C LYS A 159 11.01 -10.79 13.72
N THR A 160 11.08 -12.11 13.76
CA THR A 160 10.06 -12.96 14.40
C THR A 160 10.50 -13.50 15.77
N GLY A 161 11.80 -13.48 16.08
CA GLY A 161 12.38 -14.16 17.24
C GLY A 161 12.41 -15.70 17.10
N MET A 162 11.95 -16.25 15.97
CA MET A 162 11.82 -17.70 15.75
C MET A 162 12.93 -18.22 14.85
N ASP A 163 13.58 -19.31 15.28
CA ASP A 163 14.58 -20.01 14.47
C ASP A 163 13.90 -21.04 13.54
N PHE A 164 13.84 -20.71 12.28
CA PHE A 164 13.32 -21.60 11.22
C PHE A 164 14.39 -22.54 10.65
N GLY A 165 15.68 -22.30 10.94
CA GLY A 165 16.77 -22.88 10.19
C GLY A 165 16.81 -22.32 8.76
N PRO A 166 17.43 -23.02 7.82
CA PRO A 166 17.35 -22.65 6.40
C PRO A 166 15.89 -22.56 5.94
N ILE A 167 15.55 -21.50 5.23
CA ILE A 167 14.21 -21.29 4.66
C ILE A 167 14.07 -22.19 3.42
N ILE A 168 12.98 -22.93 3.37
CA ILE A 168 12.62 -23.81 2.25
C ILE A 168 11.67 -23.09 1.31
N ASP A 169 10.68 -22.39 1.88
CA ASP A 169 9.64 -21.73 1.09
C ASP A 169 8.95 -20.57 1.81
N LEU A 170 8.38 -19.68 1.01
CA LEU A 170 7.44 -18.64 1.41
C LEU A 170 6.16 -18.83 0.61
N ILE A 171 5.14 -19.42 1.24
CA ILE A 171 3.92 -19.87 0.56
C ILE A 171 2.77 -18.91 0.85
N PRO A 172 2.25 -18.17 -0.14
CA PRO A 172 1.00 -17.45 -0.01
C PRO A 172 -0.13 -18.45 0.28
N LEU A 173 -0.85 -18.25 1.38
CA LEU A 173 -2.02 -19.07 1.73
C LEU A 173 -3.33 -18.37 1.39
N GLU A 174 -3.31 -17.03 1.44
CA GLU A 174 -4.49 -16.22 1.19
C GLU A 174 -4.06 -14.86 0.64
N ARG A 175 -4.80 -14.38 -0.37
CA ARG A 175 -4.62 -13.06 -0.97
C ARG A 175 -5.89 -12.23 -0.84
N GLY A 176 -5.71 -10.93 -0.68
CA GLY A 176 -6.76 -9.94 -0.81
C GLY A 176 -7.06 -9.61 -2.27
N SER A 177 -8.07 -8.78 -2.48
CA SER A 177 -8.60 -8.44 -3.81
C SER A 177 -7.61 -7.71 -4.72
N SER A 178 -6.52 -7.17 -4.19
CA SER A 178 -5.42 -6.55 -4.97
C SER A 178 -4.23 -7.48 -5.22
N GLY A 179 -4.36 -8.75 -4.90
CA GLY A 179 -3.26 -9.73 -4.95
C GLY A 179 -2.29 -9.62 -3.77
N ARG A 180 -2.54 -8.73 -2.79
CA ARG A 180 -1.74 -8.65 -1.56
C ARG A 180 -1.92 -9.89 -0.70
N ILE A 181 -0.83 -10.48 -0.27
CA ILE A 181 -0.85 -11.63 0.63
C ILE A 181 -1.35 -11.17 2.00
N THR A 182 -2.41 -11.82 2.48
CA THR A 182 -3.00 -11.60 3.81
C THR A 182 -2.56 -12.68 4.80
N LYS A 183 -2.21 -13.88 4.29
CA LYS A 183 -1.60 -14.95 5.09
C LYS A 183 -0.43 -15.56 4.34
N LEU A 184 0.76 -15.52 4.94
CA LEU A 184 1.99 -16.09 4.42
C LEU A 184 2.50 -17.19 5.34
N LYS A 185 2.70 -18.39 4.79
CA LYS A 185 3.37 -19.49 5.51
C LYS A 185 4.87 -19.43 5.20
N ILE A 186 5.67 -19.27 6.24
CA ILE A 186 7.11 -19.41 6.21
C ILE A 186 7.44 -20.86 6.53
N VAL A 187 8.16 -21.54 5.65
CA VAL A 187 8.59 -22.92 5.78
C VAL A 187 10.10 -22.97 5.90
N GLY A 188 10.59 -23.42 7.01
CA GLY A 188 12.02 -23.68 7.22
C GLY A 188 12.27 -25.13 7.60
N VAL A 189 13.54 -25.53 7.62
CA VAL A 189 13.96 -26.91 7.97
C VAL A 189 13.51 -27.29 9.38
N ARG A 190 13.51 -26.36 10.33
CA ARG A 190 13.21 -26.63 11.74
C ARG A 190 11.75 -26.44 12.10
N ARG A 191 11.05 -25.56 11.42
CA ARG A 191 9.63 -25.26 11.68
C ARG A 191 8.95 -24.57 10.51
N SER A 192 7.62 -24.54 10.57
CA SER A 192 6.77 -23.69 9.73
C SER A 192 5.90 -22.82 10.61
N PHE A 193 5.60 -21.62 10.17
CA PHE A 193 4.70 -20.71 10.87
C PHE A 193 3.97 -19.81 9.86
N THR A 194 2.72 -19.46 10.17
CA THR A 194 1.92 -18.57 9.33
C THR A 194 1.84 -17.19 9.96
N ILE A 195 2.18 -16.17 9.21
CA ILE A 195 2.05 -14.77 9.60
C ILE A 195 0.98 -14.06 8.76
N GLY A 196 0.44 -13.02 9.24
CA GLY A 196 -0.50 -12.08 8.62
C GLY A 196 -0.68 -10.86 9.53
N LYS A 197 -1.14 -9.74 9.12
CA LYS A 197 -1.65 -9.36 7.80
C LYS A 197 -0.55 -8.65 6.98
N GLU A 198 -0.98 -7.78 6.05
CA GLU A 198 -0.13 -7.06 5.09
C GLU A 198 1.11 -6.42 5.74
N LEU A 199 0.92 -5.64 6.79
CA LEU A 199 2.01 -4.92 7.46
C LEU A 199 3.01 -5.87 8.13
N GLU A 200 2.52 -6.94 8.78
CA GLU A 200 3.37 -7.93 9.46
C GLU A 200 4.24 -8.69 8.44
N ILE A 201 3.67 -9.07 7.29
CA ILE A 201 4.41 -9.70 6.21
C ILE A 201 5.53 -8.78 5.70
N ARG A 202 5.23 -7.50 5.49
CA ARG A 202 6.20 -6.52 5.03
C ARG A 202 7.32 -6.27 6.05
N ARG A 203 6.99 -6.20 7.33
CA ARG A 203 7.97 -6.02 8.43
C ARG A 203 8.88 -7.23 8.57
N THR A 204 8.34 -8.43 8.38
CA THR A 204 9.10 -9.67 8.51
C THR A 204 10.11 -9.88 7.38
N LEU A 205 9.79 -9.40 6.18
CA LEU A 205 10.59 -9.62 4.97
C LEU A 205 11.43 -8.40 4.55
N SER A 206 11.67 -7.44 5.43
CA SER A 206 12.56 -6.31 5.16
C SER A 206 13.15 -5.73 6.44
N GLU A 207 14.29 -5.09 6.34
CA GLU A 207 14.89 -4.36 7.47
C GLU A 207 14.00 -3.22 7.95
N THR A 208 13.40 -2.52 7.04
CA THR A 208 12.41 -1.48 7.30
C THR A 208 11.00 -2.03 7.05
N HIS A 209 10.50 -1.85 5.85
CA HIS A 209 9.25 -2.42 5.37
C HIS A 209 9.41 -2.81 3.91
N LEU A 210 9.03 -4.04 3.55
CA LEU A 210 8.92 -4.43 2.15
C LEU A 210 7.93 -3.50 1.43
N TYR A 211 8.11 -3.25 0.16
CA TYR A 211 7.32 -2.29 -0.60
C TYR A 211 5.82 -2.54 -0.51
N SER A 212 5.39 -3.78 -0.69
CA SER A 212 4.01 -4.25 -0.46
C SER A 212 4.01 -5.74 -0.10
N SER A 213 2.85 -6.30 0.23
CA SER A 213 2.69 -7.75 0.33
C SER A 213 2.14 -8.39 -0.96
N ALA A 214 1.99 -7.63 -2.05
CA ALA A 214 1.64 -8.17 -3.36
C ALA A 214 2.91 -8.63 -4.07
N PHE A 215 3.34 -9.87 -3.84
CA PHE A 215 4.52 -10.43 -4.48
C PHE A 215 4.37 -11.92 -4.78
N VAL A 216 5.24 -12.40 -5.66
CA VAL A 216 5.50 -13.80 -5.96
C VAL A 216 6.94 -14.14 -5.64
N VAL A 217 7.22 -15.41 -5.39
CA VAL A 217 8.54 -15.88 -4.93
C VAL A 217 9.13 -16.86 -5.94
N ASP A 218 10.29 -16.52 -6.47
CA ASP A 218 11.10 -17.44 -7.26
C ASP A 218 12.26 -17.96 -6.40
N LYS A 219 12.42 -19.27 -6.39
CA LYS A 219 13.53 -19.96 -5.71
C LYS A 219 14.58 -20.38 -6.71
N LYS A 220 15.86 -20.11 -6.40
CA LYS A 220 17.00 -20.41 -7.31
C LYS A 220 18.04 -21.30 -6.64
N ASP A 221 18.76 -22.04 -7.49
CA ASP A 221 19.89 -22.86 -7.11
C ASP A 221 19.59 -23.81 -5.93
N ILE A 222 18.52 -24.62 -6.10
CA ILE A 222 18.01 -25.53 -5.06
C ILE A 222 18.92 -26.73 -4.93
N ARG A 223 19.38 -27.02 -3.71
CA ARG A 223 20.14 -28.22 -3.35
C ARG A 223 19.54 -28.87 -2.11
N LEU A 224 19.23 -30.17 -2.18
CA LEU A 224 18.59 -30.90 -1.08
C LEU A 224 17.34 -30.15 -0.56
N ASP A 225 16.48 -29.69 -1.47
CA ASP A 225 15.27 -28.91 -1.22
C ASP A 225 15.49 -27.51 -0.59
N ILE A 226 16.75 -27.08 -0.42
CA ILE A 226 17.08 -25.78 0.13
C ILE A 226 17.51 -24.85 -1.00
N PRO A 227 16.78 -23.75 -1.25
CA PRO A 227 17.17 -22.72 -2.20
C PRO A 227 18.38 -21.92 -1.68
N SER A 228 19.30 -21.55 -2.54
CA SER A 228 20.38 -20.63 -2.17
C SER A 228 19.97 -19.16 -2.31
N ARG A 229 18.96 -18.86 -3.13
CA ARG A 229 18.44 -17.51 -3.36
C ARG A 229 16.94 -17.49 -3.50
N PHE A 230 16.35 -16.39 -3.05
CA PHE A 230 14.94 -16.05 -3.16
C PHE A 230 14.79 -14.71 -3.89
N ILE A 231 13.94 -14.66 -4.90
CA ILE A 231 13.63 -13.47 -5.65
C ILE A 231 12.15 -13.15 -5.43
N LEU A 232 11.88 -12.02 -4.82
CA LEU A 232 10.54 -11.49 -4.64
C LEU A 232 10.26 -10.48 -5.75
N THR A 233 9.32 -10.78 -6.62
CA THR A 233 8.81 -9.85 -7.64
C THR A 233 7.45 -9.37 -7.19
N GLY A 234 7.25 -8.06 -7.10
CA GLY A 234 6.03 -7.52 -6.51
C GLY A 234 5.45 -6.32 -7.21
N ALA A 235 4.26 -5.91 -6.74
CA ALA A 235 3.46 -4.84 -7.29
C ALA A 235 3.01 -3.84 -6.22
N GLY A 236 3.13 -2.54 -6.55
CA GLY A 236 2.68 -1.46 -5.70
C GLY A 236 3.55 -1.17 -4.48
N TRP A 237 3.19 -0.11 -3.74
CA TRP A 237 3.93 0.39 -2.59
C TRP A 237 2.97 0.88 -1.51
N GLY A 238 2.99 0.23 -0.36
CA GLY A 238 2.07 0.43 0.75
C GLY A 238 0.90 -0.55 0.74
N HIS A 239 -0.02 -0.34 1.66
CA HIS A 239 -1.19 -1.21 1.89
C HIS A 239 -2.20 -1.24 0.71
N GLY A 240 -2.19 -0.25 -0.16
CA GLY A 240 -3.06 -0.21 -1.35
C GLY A 240 -4.50 0.22 -1.10
N VAL A 241 -4.91 0.47 0.13
CA VAL A 241 -6.30 0.83 0.47
C VAL A 241 -6.57 2.30 0.20
N GLY A 242 -7.72 2.59 -0.41
CA GLY A 242 -8.18 3.94 -0.70
C GLY A 242 -7.40 4.63 -1.83
N LEU A 243 -7.07 5.91 -1.67
CA LEU A 243 -6.45 6.71 -2.73
C LEU A 243 -5.02 6.24 -3.05
N CYS A 244 -4.76 5.96 -4.33
CA CYS A 244 -3.43 5.76 -4.87
C CYS A 244 -2.80 7.13 -5.20
N GLN A 245 -1.74 7.52 -4.48
CA GLN A 245 -1.15 8.85 -4.67
C GLN A 245 -0.59 9.07 -6.08
N ILE A 246 0.12 8.07 -6.63
CA ILE A 246 0.67 8.15 -7.99
C ILE A 246 -0.46 8.14 -9.03
N GLY A 247 -1.46 7.25 -8.88
CA GLY A 247 -2.61 7.22 -9.79
C GLY A 247 -3.39 8.54 -9.76
N ALA A 248 -3.63 9.11 -8.58
CA ALA A 248 -4.28 10.42 -8.43
C ALA A 248 -3.48 11.54 -9.10
N ALA A 249 -2.14 11.52 -9.01
CA ALA A 249 -1.28 12.51 -9.68
C ALA A 249 -1.37 12.38 -11.21
N VAL A 250 -1.36 11.15 -11.74
CA VAL A 250 -1.54 10.90 -13.18
C VAL A 250 -2.92 11.34 -13.65
N MET A 251 -3.98 11.04 -12.89
CA MET A 251 -5.33 11.54 -13.21
C MET A 251 -5.35 13.07 -13.24
N GLY A 252 -4.71 13.73 -12.25
CA GLY A 252 -4.59 15.20 -12.24
C GLY A 252 -3.85 15.73 -13.47
N ALA A 253 -2.74 15.13 -13.86
CA ALA A 253 -1.99 15.50 -15.08
C ALA A 253 -2.82 15.27 -16.36
N LYS A 254 -3.73 14.30 -16.37
CA LYS A 254 -4.71 14.09 -17.45
C LYS A 254 -5.90 15.04 -17.41
N GLY A 255 -5.96 15.98 -16.45
CA GLY A 255 -7.00 16.99 -16.34
C GLY A 255 -8.26 16.58 -15.57
N TYR A 256 -8.24 15.46 -14.86
CA TYR A 256 -9.35 15.09 -13.98
C TYR A 256 -9.46 16.06 -12.81
N SER A 257 -10.68 16.48 -12.49
CA SER A 257 -10.92 17.30 -11.31
C SER A 257 -10.65 16.51 -10.03
N TYR A 258 -10.26 17.21 -8.95
CA TYR A 258 -10.04 16.56 -7.65
C TYR A 258 -11.30 15.81 -7.14
N ARG A 259 -12.51 16.31 -7.47
CA ARG A 259 -13.77 15.62 -7.15
C ARG A 259 -13.87 14.28 -7.87
N LYS A 260 -13.55 14.25 -9.16
CA LYS A 260 -13.54 13.01 -9.95
C LYS A 260 -12.49 12.02 -9.42
N ILE A 261 -11.31 12.50 -9.05
CA ILE A 261 -10.25 11.67 -8.46
C ILE A 261 -10.71 11.06 -7.14
N LEU A 262 -11.25 11.88 -6.23
CA LEU A 262 -11.74 11.39 -4.93
C LEU A 262 -12.88 10.38 -5.07
N THR A 263 -13.87 10.64 -5.94
CA THR A 263 -14.98 9.69 -6.16
C THR A 263 -14.56 8.43 -6.92
N HIS A 264 -13.43 8.45 -7.62
CA HIS A 264 -12.85 7.24 -8.18
C HIS A 264 -12.32 6.31 -7.08
N TYR A 265 -11.51 6.84 -6.14
CA TYR A 265 -10.89 6.04 -5.09
C TYR A 265 -11.76 5.79 -3.85
N PHE A 266 -12.82 6.56 -3.68
CA PHE A 266 -13.79 6.43 -2.60
C PHE A 266 -15.21 6.33 -3.18
N PRO A 267 -15.53 5.20 -3.84
CA PRO A 267 -16.83 5.04 -4.48
C PRO A 267 -17.95 5.12 -3.45
N GLY A 268 -19.03 5.83 -3.77
CA GLY A 268 -20.17 6.02 -2.89
C GLY A 268 -19.99 7.14 -1.85
N ALA A 269 -18.78 7.64 -1.61
CA ALA A 269 -18.59 8.78 -0.74
C ALA A 269 -18.99 10.09 -1.42
N SER A 270 -19.56 11.02 -0.65
CA SER A 270 -19.85 12.39 -1.07
C SER A 270 -18.79 13.38 -0.56
N ILE A 271 -18.62 14.50 -1.27
CA ILE A 271 -17.75 15.60 -0.83
C ILE A 271 -18.66 16.71 -0.33
N GLU A 272 -18.59 16.98 0.97
CA GLU A 272 -19.45 17.95 1.65
C GLU A 272 -18.64 19.02 2.36
N LYS A 273 -19.19 20.22 2.39
CA LYS A 273 -18.62 21.32 3.18
C LYS A 273 -19.24 21.32 4.57
N ARG A 274 -18.42 21.10 5.61
CA ARG A 274 -18.87 20.94 7.00
C ARG A 274 -18.55 22.14 7.90
N TYR A 275 -17.64 23.05 7.48
CA TYR A 275 -17.30 24.27 8.23
C TYR A 275 -16.75 25.39 7.36
#